data_9f6c9b1de5a1777159db3829c8f16304
#
_entry.id   9f6c9b1de5a1777159db3829c8f16304
#
_cell.length_a   1.000
_cell.length_b   1.000
_cell.length_c   1.000
_cell.angle_alpha   90.00
_cell.angle_beta   90.00
_cell.angle_gamma   90.00
#
_symmetry.space_group_name_H-M   'P 1'
#
loop_
_entity.id
_entity.type
_entity.pdbx_description
1 polymer ?
#
loop_
_entity_poly.entity_id
_entity_poly.type
_entity_poly.pdbx_seq_one_letter_code
_entity_poly.pdbx_strand_id
1 'polypeptide(L)'
;EGICADKDVQDRALSDWEGVWQSVNPYLLNGDLDPVLEQKAKKPGGKSVEEYRAYYKKGYATDVEQIGIEDDVIEFHVGQTVNSCKYGYSGYKILHYASGKKGVRYLFECQQGDAKAPKFVQFSDHIIGPRKSQHFHIFMGNESQEALLKEMDNWPTYYPYALHKEQIVDEMLHH
;
A
#
# COMPACT_ATOMS: atom_id res chain seq x y z
N GLU A 1 3.69 -12.03 -9.48
CA GLU A 1 4.23 -11.05 -8.60
C GLU A 1 5.39 -11.62 -7.80
N GLY A 2 6.40 -10.80 -7.55
CA GLY A 2 7.61 -11.24 -6.88
C GLY A 2 8.56 -12.02 -7.76
N ILE A 3 8.27 -12.15 -9.05
CA ILE A 3 9.15 -12.80 -10.01
C ILE A 3 9.60 -11.74 -11.01
N CYS A 4 10.80 -11.21 -10.81
CA CYS A 4 11.41 -10.25 -11.71
C CYS A 4 12.92 -10.35 -11.58
N ALA A 5 13.64 -9.93 -12.62
CA ALA A 5 15.08 -9.78 -12.52
C ALA A 5 15.37 -8.43 -11.87
N ASP A 6 16.31 -8.39 -10.93
CA ASP A 6 16.68 -7.17 -10.24
C ASP A 6 17.07 -6.06 -11.23
N LYS A 7 17.70 -6.44 -12.34
CA LYS A 7 18.12 -5.50 -13.38
C LYS A 7 16.97 -4.82 -14.11
N ASP A 8 15.75 -5.36 -13.99
CA ASP A 8 14.58 -4.82 -14.67
C ASP A 8 13.87 -3.77 -13.82
N VAL A 9 14.24 -3.64 -12.53
CA VAL A 9 13.65 -2.66 -11.64
C VAL A 9 14.18 -1.27 -12.02
N GLN A 10 13.26 -0.32 -12.15
CA GLN A 10 13.58 1.06 -12.54
C GLN A 10 13.06 2.05 -11.53
N ASP A 11 13.67 3.22 -11.48
CA ASP A 11 13.18 4.33 -10.67
C ASP A 11 11.79 4.76 -11.13
N ARG A 12 11.02 5.33 -10.20
CA ARG A 12 9.68 5.82 -10.47
C ARG A 12 9.51 7.20 -9.83
N ALA A 13 8.61 7.98 -10.38
CA ALA A 13 8.27 9.29 -9.83
C ALA A 13 6.99 9.18 -8.99
N LEU A 14 6.84 10.08 -8.01
CA LEU A 14 5.65 10.12 -7.16
C LEU A 14 4.37 10.27 -8.01
N SER A 15 4.47 10.90 -9.17
CA SER A 15 3.34 11.05 -10.09
C SER A 15 2.73 9.72 -10.54
N ASP A 16 3.45 8.60 -10.43
CA ASP A 16 2.88 7.28 -10.70
C ASP A 16 1.73 6.96 -9.74
N TRP A 17 1.74 7.57 -8.55
CA TRP A 17 0.70 7.38 -7.53
C TRP A 17 -0.22 8.60 -7.40
N GLU A 18 -0.20 9.49 -8.37
CA GLU A 18 -1.04 10.68 -8.35
C GLU A 18 -2.52 10.31 -8.33
N GLY A 19 -3.33 11.08 -7.57
CA GLY A 19 -4.75 10.87 -7.49
C GLY A 19 -5.27 10.90 -6.07
N VAL A 20 -6.54 10.51 -5.92
CA VAL A 20 -7.22 10.39 -4.63
C VAL A 20 -7.51 8.93 -4.38
N TRP A 21 -7.16 8.46 -3.19
CA TRP A 21 -7.13 7.05 -2.85
C TRP A 21 -7.87 6.79 -1.55
N GLN A 22 -8.55 5.65 -1.46
CA GLN A 22 -9.27 5.24 -0.25
C GLN A 22 -8.67 3.97 0.34
N SER A 23 -8.63 3.91 1.66
CA SER A 23 -8.23 2.70 2.38
C SER A 23 -9.26 1.60 2.18
N VAL A 24 -8.79 0.37 2.04
CA VAL A 24 -9.70 -0.79 1.97
C VAL A 24 -10.05 -1.36 3.35
N ASN A 25 -9.43 -0.84 4.40
CA ASN A 25 -9.65 -1.35 5.76
C ASN A 25 -11.13 -1.36 6.18
N PRO A 26 -11.92 -0.29 5.93
CA PRO A 26 -13.35 -0.32 6.30
C PRO A 26 -14.12 -1.46 5.64
N TYR A 27 -13.78 -1.81 4.40
CA TYR A 27 -14.47 -2.89 3.69
C TYR A 27 -14.14 -4.26 4.27
N LEU A 28 -12.95 -4.43 4.80
CA LEU A 28 -12.61 -5.65 5.53
C LEU A 28 -13.41 -5.73 6.83
N LEU A 29 -13.41 -4.64 7.60
CA LEU A 29 -14.01 -4.62 8.92
C LEU A 29 -15.52 -4.78 8.91
N ASN A 30 -16.19 -4.30 7.84
CA ASN A 30 -17.65 -4.39 7.74
C ASN A 30 -18.15 -5.64 7.02
N GLY A 31 -17.26 -6.51 6.57
CA GLY A 31 -17.64 -7.75 5.92
C GLY A 31 -17.73 -7.70 4.40
N ASP A 32 -17.56 -6.54 3.77
CA ASP A 32 -17.66 -6.43 2.30
C ASP A 32 -16.61 -7.27 1.58
N LEU A 33 -15.46 -7.54 2.20
CA LEU A 33 -14.39 -8.34 1.60
C LEU A 33 -14.52 -9.85 1.90
N ASP A 34 -15.59 -10.28 2.57
CA ASP A 34 -15.76 -11.70 2.90
C ASP A 34 -15.68 -12.61 1.67
N PRO A 35 -16.26 -12.26 0.50
CA PRO A 35 -16.11 -13.10 -0.68
C PRO A 35 -14.65 -13.33 -1.10
N VAL A 36 -13.79 -12.32 -0.89
CA VAL A 36 -12.36 -12.43 -1.20
C VAL A 36 -11.69 -13.42 -0.26
N LEU A 37 -12.01 -13.33 1.04
CA LEU A 37 -11.46 -14.24 2.04
C LEU A 37 -11.89 -15.67 1.79
N GLU A 38 -13.16 -15.86 1.42
CA GLU A 38 -13.71 -17.18 1.10
C GLU A 38 -13.02 -17.79 -0.11
N GLN A 39 -12.78 -16.99 -1.15
CA GLN A 39 -12.07 -17.47 -2.33
C GLN A 39 -10.64 -17.90 -2.00
N LYS A 40 -9.93 -17.11 -1.18
CA LYS A 40 -8.57 -17.45 -0.78
C LYS A 40 -8.54 -18.75 0.05
N ALA A 41 -9.51 -18.92 0.93
CA ALA A 41 -9.59 -20.10 1.80
C ALA A 41 -9.83 -21.39 1.01
N LYS A 42 -10.46 -21.30 -0.16
CA LYS A 42 -10.73 -22.45 -1.01
C LYS A 42 -9.53 -22.93 -1.79
N LYS A 43 -8.47 -22.13 -1.88
CA LYS A 43 -7.29 -22.52 -2.65
C LYS A 43 -6.51 -23.61 -1.91
N PRO A 44 -5.90 -24.57 -2.65
CA PRO A 44 -5.07 -25.60 -2.01
C PRO A 44 -3.95 -24.96 -1.18
N GLY A 45 -3.79 -25.44 0.05
CA GLY A 45 -2.81 -24.89 0.97
C GLY A 45 -3.21 -23.56 1.59
N GLY A 46 -4.43 -23.10 1.35
CA GLY A 46 -4.91 -21.84 1.91
C GLY A 46 -5.20 -21.95 3.40
N LYS A 47 -5.26 -20.80 4.05
CA LYS A 47 -5.67 -20.68 5.44
C LYS A 47 -7.18 -20.72 5.53
N SER A 48 -7.72 -20.81 6.75
CA SER A 48 -9.16 -20.67 6.96
C SER A 48 -9.59 -19.22 6.73
N VAL A 49 -10.89 -19.00 6.56
CA VAL A 49 -11.44 -17.66 6.41
C VAL A 49 -11.05 -16.79 7.60
N GLU A 50 -11.16 -17.33 8.83
CA GLU A 50 -10.85 -16.54 10.02
C GLU A 50 -9.36 -16.23 10.16
N GLU A 51 -8.50 -17.14 9.71
CA GLU A 51 -7.06 -16.88 9.69
C GLU A 51 -6.72 -15.77 8.68
N TYR A 52 -7.36 -15.79 7.50
CA TYR A 52 -7.18 -14.71 6.53
C TYR A 52 -7.73 -13.39 7.07
N ARG A 53 -8.87 -13.42 7.76
CA ARG A 53 -9.45 -12.21 8.35
C ARG A 53 -8.48 -11.57 9.34
N ALA A 54 -7.89 -12.37 10.22
CA ALA A 54 -6.90 -11.87 11.18
C ALA A 54 -5.66 -11.32 10.49
N TYR A 55 -5.20 -12.00 9.46
CA TYR A 55 -4.03 -11.61 8.68
C TYR A 55 -4.25 -10.24 8.01
N TYR A 56 -5.39 -10.07 7.32
CA TYR A 56 -5.71 -8.83 6.64
C TYR A 56 -6.10 -7.72 7.59
N LYS A 57 -6.70 -8.07 8.74
CA LYS A 57 -7.03 -7.07 9.76
C LYS A 57 -5.76 -6.36 10.24
N LYS A 58 -4.70 -7.11 10.43
CA LYS A 58 -3.40 -6.54 10.78
C LYS A 58 -2.77 -5.82 9.57
N GLY A 59 -2.83 -6.46 8.41
CA GLY A 59 -2.22 -5.92 7.18
C GLY A 59 -2.79 -4.57 6.78
N TYR A 60 -4.11 -4.45 6.75
CA TYR A 60 -4.79 -3.24 6.27
C TYR A 60 -4.96 -2.17 7.35
N ALA A 61 -4.66 -2.47 8.61
CA ALA A 61 -4.96 -1.55 9.73
C ALA A 61 -4.29 -0.18 9.53
N THR A 62 -5.11 0.87 9.60
CA THR A 62 -4.64 2.24 9.49
C THR A 62 -5.74 3.19 9.94
N ASP A 63 -5.34 4.35 10.44
CA ASP A 63 -6.27 5.45 10.70
C ASP A 63 -6.29 6.46 9.54
N VAL A 64 -5.44 6.27 8.53
CA VAL A 64 -5.42 7.13 7.34
C VAL A 64 -6.44 6.59 6.34
N GLU A 65 -7.61 7.18 6.32
CA GLU A 65 -8.73 6.67 5.50
C GLU A 65 -8.67 7.11 4.06
N GLN A 66 -7.95 8.20 3.77
CA GLN A 66 -7.84 8.76 2.43
C GLN A 66 -6.46 9.37 2.23
N ILE A 67 -5.93 9.20 1.04
CA ILE A 67 -4.66 9.80 0.63
C ILE A 67 -4.88 10.57 -0.66
N GLY A 68 -4.37 11.81 -0.72
CA GLY A 68 -4.33 12.60 -1.94
C GLY A 68 -2.89 12.84 -2.35
N ILE A 69 -2.58 12.65 -3.63
CA ILE A 69 -1.22 12.82 -4.14
C ILE A 69 -1.28 13.69 -5.38
N GLU A 70 -0.55 14.82 -5.34
CA GLU A 70 -0.47 15.76 -6.46
C GLU A 70 0.79 16.62 -6.31
N ASP A 71 1.56 16.80 -7.38
CA ASP A 71 2.70 17.72 -7.44
C ASP A 71 3.69 17.54 -6.27
N ASP A 72 4.16 16.33 -6.05
CA ASP A 72 5.10 15.96 -4.99
C ASP A 72 4.55 16.10 -3.58
N VAL A 73 3.28 16.43 -3.42
CA VAL A 73 2.65 16.57 -2.11
C VAL A 73 1.76 15.36 -1.85
N ILE A 74 1.86 14.78 -0.65
CA ILE A 74 0.96 13.75 -0.19
C ILE A 74 0.16 14.31 0.98
N GLU A 75 -1.18 14.18 0.89
CA GLU A 75 -2.11 14.53 1.96
C GLU A 75 -2.62 13.26 2.62
N PHE A 76 -2.58 13.23 3.95
CA PHE A 76 -3.06 12.11 4.74
C PHE A 76 -4.27 12.56 5.55
N HIS A 77 -5.42 11.92 5.32
CA HIS A 77 -6.67 12.27 5.97
C HIS A 77 -6.97 11.29 7.09
N VAL A 78 -7.02 11.81 8.32
CA VAL A 78 -7.37 11.03 9.52
C VAL A 78 -8.54 11.75 10.18
N GLY A 79 -9.75 11.18 10.07
CA GLY A 79 -10.95 11.87 10.51
C GLY A 79 -11.10 13.20 9.78
N GLN A 80 -11.18 14.30 10.52
CA GLN A 80 -11.27 15.62 9.94
C GLN A 80 -9.94 16.35 9.85
N THR A 81 -8.86 15.68 10.22
CA THR A 81 -7.52 16.25 10.19
C THR A 81 -6.82 15.86 8.89
N VAL A 82 -6.19 16.84 8.25
CA VAL A 82 -5.39 16.60 7.06
C VAL A 82 -3.97 17.04 7.36
N ASN A 83 -3.02 16.12 7.24
CA ASN A 83 -1.60 16.42 7.36
C ASN A 83 -0.95 16.18 6.01
N SER A 84 -0.11 17.10 5.58
CA SER A 84 0.53 16.97 4.27
C SER A 84 2.00 17.32 4.34
N CYS A 85 2.73 16.80 3.36
CA CYS A 85 4.13 17.13 3.20
C CYS A 85 4.52 17.04 1.75
N LYS A 86 5.54 17.80 1.37
CA LYS A 86 6.20 17.68 0.09
C LYS A 86 7.28 16.61 0.22
N TYR A 87 7.21 15.58 -0.61
CA TYR A 87 8.11 14.43 -0.50
C TYR A 87 9.13 14.40 -1.63
N GLY A 88 10.34 14.00 -1.27
CA GLY A 88 11.42 13.77 -2.23
C GLY A 88 11.72 12.30 -2.36
N TYR A 89 12.08 11.88 -3.57
CA TYR A 89 12.39 10.49 -3.87
C TYR A 89 13.75 10.09 -3.33
N SER A 90 13.83 8.92 -2.69
CA SER A 90 15.06 8.39 -2.11
C SER A 90 15.53 7.09 -2.75
N GLY A 91 14.96 6.74 -3.90
CA GLY A 91 15.33 5.49 -4.57
C GLY A 91 14.43 4.33 -4.24
N TYR A 92 14.81 3.13 -4.68
CA TYR A 92 14.05 1.92 -4.41
C TYR A 92 14.90 0.90 -3.67
N LYS A 93 14.23 -0.08 -3.06
CA LYS A 93 14.89 -1.24 -2.46
C LYS A 93 14.17 -2.50 -2.91
N ILE A 94 14.97 -3.51 -3.25
CA ILE A 94 14.44 -4.82 -3.60
C ILE A 94 14.56 -5.70 -2.35
N LEU A 95 13.41 -6.26 -1.94
CA LEU A 95 13.36 -7.14 -0.78
C LEU A 95 13.25 -8.59 -1.26
N HIS A 96 14.05 -9.46 -0.65
CA HIS A 96 14.04 -10.89 -0.95
C HIS A 96 13.41 -11.61 0.25
N TYR A 97 12.25 -12.21 0.03
CA TYR A 97 11.52 -12.88 1.10
C TYR A 97 11.99 -14.33 1.26
N ALA A 98 11.80 -14.89 2.46
CA ALA A 98 12.15 -16.27 2.74
C ALA A 98 11.45 -17.26 1.80
N SER A 99 10.27 -16.89 1.28
CA SER A 99 9.52 -17.72 0.33
C SER A 99 10.15 -17.78 -1.06
N GLY A 100 11.22 -17.02 -1.32
CA GLY A 100 11.81 -16.88 -2.65
C GLY A 100 11.20 -15.79 -3.49
N LYS A 101 10.10 -15.17 -3.04
CA LYS A 101 9.48 -14.05 -3.73
C LYS A 101 10.26 -12.77 -3.46
N LYS A 102 10.08 -11.79 -4.34
CA LYS A 102 10.69 -10.46 -4.20
C LYS A 102 9.62 -9.41 -4.08
N GLY A 103 9.97 -8.30 -3.43
CA GLY A 103 9.14 -7.10 -3.41
C GLY A 103 10.01 -5.89 -3.70
N VAL A 104 9.43 -4.85 -4.27
CA VAL A 104 10.13 -3.60 -4.52
C VAL A 104 9.40 -2.51 -3.78
N ARG A 105 10.15 -1.71 -3.02
CA ARG A 105 9.62 -0.54 -2.34
C ARG A 105 10.26 0.71 -2.89
N TYR A 106 9.45 1.72 -3.15
CA TYR A 106 9.87 3.03 -3.63
C TYR A 106 9.80 4.00 -2.45
N LEU A 107 10.92 4.64 -2.14
CA LEU A 107 11.15 5.35 -0.89
C LEU A 107 11.05 6.86 -1.10
N PHE A 108 10.33 7.52 -0.18
CA PHE A 108 10.17 8.97 -0.20
C PHE A 108 10.37 9.52 1.20
N GLU A 109 10.90 10.74 1.29
CA GLU A 109 11.14 11.42 2.55
C GLU A 109 10.49 12.79 2.55
N CYS A 110 9.80 13.13 3.64
CA CYS A 110 9.21 14.45 3.81
C CYS A 110 10.30 15.50 3.89
N GLN A 111 10.23 16.48 3.02
CA GLN A 111 11.19 17.57 2.97
C GLN A 111 10.65 18.84 3.63
N GLN A 112 9.35 19.10 3.50
CA GLN A 112 8.71 20.29 4.04
C GLN A 112 7.22 20.04 4.18
N GLY A 113 6.68 20.22 5.38
CA GLY A 113 5.27 20.05 5.60
C GLY A 113 4.91 19.96 7.07
N ASP A 114 3.77 19.36 7.35
CA ASP A 114 3.23 19.26 8.69
C ASP A 114 4.03 18.29 9.55
N ALA A 115 4.23 18.65 10.81
CA ALA A 115 5.00 17.82 11.74
C ALA A 115 4.37 16.44 11.94
N LYS A 116 3.04 16.34 11.78
CA LYS A 116 2.32 15.08 11.94
C LYS A 116 2.24 14.25 10.68
N ALA A 117 2.68 14.76 9.52
CA ALA A 117 2.80 13.94 8.33
C ALA A 117 3.93 12.93 8.52
N PRO A 118 3.81 11.71 7.99
CA PRO A 118 4.89 10.73 8.10
C PRO A 118 6.18 11.27 7.49
N LYS A 119 7.29 11.12 8.21
CA LYS A 119 8.57 11.56 7.71
C LYS A 119 9.09 10.68 6.58
N PHE A 120 8.80 9.38 6.67
CA PHE A 120 9.23 8.40 5.68
C PHE A 120 8.02 7.65 5.14
N VAL A 121 8.01 7.42 3.83
CA VAL A 121 6.93 6.73 3.13
C VAL A 121 7.52 5.79 2.11
N GLN A 122 6.95 4.59 1.99
CA GLN A 122 7.35 3.63 0.95
C GLN A 122 6.12 3.10 0.26
N PHE A 123 6.17 3.01 -1.07
CA PHE A 123 5.09 2.45 -1.90
C PHE A 123 5.49 1.11 -2.48
N SER A 124 4.52 0.22 -2.60
CA SER A 124 4.68 -1.07 -3.28
C SER A 124 3.39 -1.44 -3.99
N ASP A 125 3.47 -1.84 -5.26
CA ASP A 125 2.26 -2.11 -6.05
C ASP A 125 2.45 -3.12 -7.19
N HIS A 126 3.45 -3.98 -7.14
CA HIS A 126 3.76 -4.98 -8.17
C HIS A 126 4.30 -4.40 -9.48
N ILE A 127 4.40 -3.08 -9.59
CA ILE A 127 4.93 -2.39 -10.76
C ILE A 127 6.39 -2.06 -10.46
N ILE A 128 7.29 -2.34 -11.39
CA ILE A 128 8.72 -2.22 -11.17
C ILE A 128 9.40 -1.14 -12.03
N GLY A 129 8.61 -0.33 -12.71
CA GLY A 129 9.11 0.78 -13.51
C GLY A 129 8.06 1.87 -13.68
N PRO A 130 8.36 2.94 -14.42
CA PRO A 130 7.44 4.07 -14.58
C PRO A 130 6.11 3.63 -15.20
N ARG A 131 5.05 3.71 -14.40
CA ARG A 131 3.69 3.39 -14.82
C ARG A 131 2.72 3.83 -13.74
N LYS A 132 1.56 4.31 -14.14
CA LYS A 132 0.51 4.74 -13.23
C LYS A 132 0.01 3.57 -12.38
N SER A 133 0.00 3.74 -11.07
CA SER A 133 -0.49 2.75 -10.13
C SER A 133 -2.01 2.65 -10.18
N GLN A 134 -2.54 1.44 -9.99
CA GLN A 134 -3.97 1.20 -9.92
C GLN A 134 -4.43 0.85 -8.51
N HIS A 135 -3.52 0.43 -7.67
CA HIS A 135 -3.70 0.24 -6.23
C HIS A 135 -2.32 0.06 -5.63
N PHE A 136 -2.18 0.30 -4.35
CA PHE A 136 -0.87 0.20 -3.72
C PHE A 136 -0.95 -0.12 -2.24
N HIS A 137 0.16 -0.63 -1.74
CA HIS A 137 0.43 -0.73 -0.32
C HIS A 137 1.37 0.40 0.06
N ILE A 138 1.19 0.96 1.25
CA ILE A 138 2.04 2.05 1.72
C ILE A 138 2.56 1.72 3.12
N PHE A 139 3.79 2.14 3.39
CA PHE A 139 4.44 2.02 4.68
C PHE A 139 4.77 3.43 5.13
N MET A 140 4.38 3.78 6.35
CA MET A 140 4.50 5.15 6.85
C MET A 140 5.13 5.13 8.24
N GLY A 141 6.08 6.01 8.48
CA GLY A 141 6.72 6.08 9.80
C GLY A 141 7.63 7.27 9.96
N ASN A 142 8.13 7.45 11.19
CA ASN A 142 8.93 8.62 11.55
C ASN A 142 10.34 8.28 12.02
N GLU A 143 10.68 7.01 12.09
CA GLU A 143 11.97 6.58 12.62
C GLU A 143 13.06 6.58 11.58
N SER A 144 12.93 5.73 10.55
CA SER A 144 13.90 5.61 9.47
C SER A 144 13.34 4.79 8.33
N GLN A 145 13.96 4.90 7.13
CA GLN A 145 13.64 4.02 6.02
C GLN A 145 13.96 2.57 6.36
N GLU A 146 15.08 2.33 7.05
CA GLU A 146 15.49 0.98 7.44
C GLU A 146 14.44 0.30 8.32
N ALA A 147 13.84 1.06 9.26
CA ALA A 147 12.80 0.52 10.12
C ALA A 147 11.57 0.11 9.30
N LEU A 148 11.18 0.94 8.33
CA LEU A 148 10.03 0.62 7.46
C LEU A 148 10.31 -0.57 6.57
N LEU A 149 11.55 -0.76 6.12
CA LEU A 149 11.90 -1.91 5.27
C LEU A 149 11.76 -3.24 6.00
N LYS A 150 11.76 -3.22 7.34
CA LYS A 150 11.57 -4.43 8.15
C LYS A 150 10.11 -4.74 8.42
N GLU A 151 9.21 -3.81 8.13
CA GLU A 151 7.77 -4.03 8.36
C GLU A 151 7.24 -5.00 7.31
N MET A 152 6.72 -6.14 7.76
CA MET A 152 6.22 -7.20 6.89
C MET A 152 4.75 -7.53 7.13
N ASP A 153 4.18 -7.07 8.24
CA ASP A 153 2.86 -7.50 8.68
C ASP A 153 1.77 -6.44 8.55
N ASN A 154 2.16 -5.17 8.47
CA ASN A 154 1.23 -4.05 8.32
C ASN A 154 1.56 -3.29 7.04
N TRP A 155 0.64 -3.33 6.10
CA TRP A 155 0.78 -2.74 4.77
C TRP A 155 -0.57 -2.18 4.32
N PRO A 156 -0.99 -1.04 4.89
CA PRO A 156 -2.24 -0.40 4.49
C PRO A 156 -2.36 -0.31 2.98
N THR A 157 -3.54 -0.60 2.48
CA THR A 157 -3.78 -0.78 1.04
C THR A 157 -4.84 0.18 0.56
N TYR A 158 -4.60 0.77 -0.61
CA TYR A 158 -5.43 1.84 -1.15
C TYR A 158 -5.83 1.56 -2.59
N TYR A 159 -7.09 1.86 -2.89
CA TYR A 159 -7.65 1.79 -4.24
C TYR A 159 -8.16 3.17 -4.64
N PRO A 160 -8.34 3.45 -5.93
CA PRO A 160 -8.85 4.76 -6.34
C PRO A 160 -10.16 5.11 -5.63
N TYR A 161 -10.25 6.33 -5.16
CA TYR A 161 -11.40 6.81 -4.41
C TYR A 161 -12.71 6.71 -5.23
N ALA A 162 -12.60 6.82 -6.55
CA ALA A 162 -13.77 6.75 -7.43
C ALA A 162 -14.39 5.36 -7.56
N LEU A 163 -13.69 4.30 -7.16
CA LEU A 163 -14.22 2.95 -7.24
C LEU A 163 -15.25 2.70 -6.14
N HIS A 164 -16.34 2.03 -6.51
CA HIS A 164 -17.31 1.53 -5.54
C HIS A 164 -16.82 0.22 -4.92
N LYS A 165 -17.37 -0.15 -3.78
CA LYS A 165 -16.95 -1.36 -3.09
C LYS A 165 -17.08 -2.61 -3.97
N GLU A 166 -18.11 -2.70 -4.80
CA GLU A 166 -18.30 -3.84 -5.69
C GLU A 166 -17.17 -3.94 -6.71
N GLN A 167 -16.68 -2.81 -7.19
CA GLN A 167 -15.56 -2.77 -8.13
C GLN A 167 -14.26 -3.19 -7.44
N ILE A 168 -14.06 -2.77 -6.19
CA ILE A 168 -12.88 -3.14 -5.41
C ILE A 168 -12.89 -4.65 -5.13
N VAL A 169 -14.02 -5.18 -4.71
CA VAL A 169 -14.16 -6.63 -4.47
C VAL A 169 -13.89 -7.41 -5.74
N ASP A 170 -14.46 -6.95 -6.87
CA ASP A 170 -14.25 -7.61 -8.17
C ASP A 170 -12.78 -7.61 -8.55
N GLU A 171 -12.09 -6.49 -8.40
CA GLU A 171 -10.65 -6.39 -8.66
C GLU A 171 -9.88 -7.40 -7.82
N MET A 172 -10.19 -7.49 -6.54
CA MET A 172 -9.50 -8.40 -5.63
C MET A 172 -9.78 -9.88 -5.95
N LEU A 173 -10.99 -10.20 -6.40
CA LEU A 173 -11.35 -11.56 -6.79
C LEU A 173 -10.60 -12.03 -8.04
N HIS A 174 -10.25 -11.11 -8.93
CA HIS A 174 -9.58 -11.39 -10.20
C HIS A 174 -8.09 -11.06 -10.21
N HIS A 175 -7.57 -10.72 -9.05
CA HIS A 175 -6.17 -10.28 -8.93
C HIS A 175 -5.20 -11.46 -8.83
#